data_07f7ae87e3f5d7daf06acf34c6643b21
#
_entry.id   07f7ae87e3f5d7daf06acf34c6643b21
#
_cell.length_a   1.000
_cell.length_b   1.000
_cell.length_c   1.000
_cell.angle_alpha   90.00
_cell.angle_beta   90.00
_cell.angle_gamma   90.00
#
_symmetry.space_group_name_H-M   'P 1'
#
loop_
_entity.id
_entity.type
_entity.pdbx_description
1 polymer ?
#
loop_
_entity_poly.entity_id
_entity_poly.type
_entity_poly.pdbx_seq_one_letter_code
_entity_poly.pdbx_strand_id
1 'polypeptide(L)'
;MRTIYLFIALTVCLMTQAQVFPFRNLMSFTLSANEENNCMFFDKEGMLWVGTNSGVKSYDGYTVKTYKSDIYSPGILPNNTVRSITEDHDNNLWLGTRNGLVRMNKRTGSFNTFLLPSESQRIIYTLFTSKDGTVWIGTDGGLSYFNPKDETFYTFNNKNTWLVDSNGKKTKMGGYSVKAIVEDKNGDLLIGTWSSGLLRLHR
;
A
#
# COMPACT_ATOMS: atom_id res chain seq x y z
N MET A 1 -36.13 -45.23 -23.83
CA MET A 1 -36.09 -43.95 -23.07
C MET A 1 -34.89 -43.83 -22.13
N ARG A 2 -34.46 -44.83 -21.41
CA ARG A 2 -33.27 -44.78 -20.52
C ARG A 2 -31.94 -44.49 -21.18
N THR A 3 -31.73 -44.94 -22.42
CA THR A 3 -30.47 -44.75 -23.19
C THR A 3 -30.28 -43.33 -23.71
N ILE A 4 -31.36 -42.59 -23.97
CA ILE A 4 -31.30 -41.20 -24.48
C ILE A 4 -30.85 -40.24 -23.34
N TYR A 5 -31.28 -40.48 -22.09
CA TYR A 5 -30.85 -39.65 -20.94
C TYR A 5 -29.36 -39.83 -20.61
N LEU A 6 -28.80 -40.99 -20.87
CA LEU A 6 -27.37 -41.23 -20.64
C LEU A 6 -26.49 -40.47 -21.65
N PHE A 7 -26.95 -40.38 -22.91
CA PHE A 7 -26.23 -39.59 -23.94
C PHE A 7 -26.30 -38.11 -23.71
N ILE A 8 -27.44 -37.57 -23.22
CA ILE A 8 -27.57 -36.16 -22.91
C ILE A 8 -26.73 -35.78 -21.69
N ALA A 9 -26.66 -36.65 -20.67
CA ALA A 9 -25.81 -36.42 -19.51
C ALA A 9 -24.29 -36.44 -19.87
N LEU A 10 -23.90 -37.31 -20.82
CA LEU A 10 -22.50 -37.37 -21.26
C LEU A 10 -22.09 -36.17 -22.12
N THR A 11 -23.00 -35.61 -22.95
CA THR A 11 -22.74 -34.43 -23.76
C THR A 11 -22.71 -33.14 -22.92
N VAL A 12 -23.47 -33.07 -21.85
CA VAL A 12 -23.41 -31.88 -20.95
C VAL A 12 -22.11 -31.89 -20.11
N CYS A 13 -21.57 -33.07 -19.79
CA CYS A 13 -20.31 -33.17 -19.05
C CYS A 13 -19.07 -32.80 -19.89
N LEU A 14 -19.16 -32.77 -21.23
CA LEU A 14 -18.07 -32.41 -22.12
C LEU A 14 -17.99 -30.90 -22.44
N MET A 15 -18.93 -30.08 -21.95
CA MET A 15 -18.96 -28.63 -22.20
C MET A 15 -18.31 -27.79 -21.11
N THR A 16 -17.70 -28.37 -20.09
CA THR A 16 -16.85 -27.60 -19.16
C THR A 16 -15.50 -27.34 -19.82
N GLN A 17 -15.47 -26.41 -20.75
CA GLN A 17 -14.20 -25.85 -21.21
C GLN A 17 -13.55 -25.12 -20.02
N ALA A 18 -12.42 -25.62 -19.58
CA ALA A 18 -11.59 -24.87 -18.66
C ALA A 18 -11.24 -23.53 -19.32
N GLN A 19 -11.68 -22.42 -18.73
CA GLN A 19 -11.28 -21.11 -19.20
C GLN A 19 -9.78 -20.97 -18.96
N VAL A 20 -9.00 -20.98 -20.04
CA VAL A 20 -7.58 -20.69 -19.98
C VAL A 20 -7.42 -19.17 -20.04
N PHE A 21 -7.03 -18.57 -18.91
CA PHE A 21 -6.65 -17.17 -18.88
C PHE A 21 -5.20 -17.05 -19.31
N PRO A 22 -4.90 -16.41 -20.47
CA PRO A 22 -3.53 -16.22 -20.91
C PRO A 22 -2.84 -15.16 -20.03
N PHE A 23 -1.90 -15.58 -19.21
CA PHE A 23 -0.98 -14.67 -18.53
C PHE A 23 0.13 -14.27 -19.50
N ARG A 24 0.36 -12.97 -19.65
CA ARG A 24 1.46 -12.44 -20.46
C ARG A 24 2.40 -11.64 -19.57
N ASN A 25 3.69 -11.86 -19.74
CA ASN A 25 4.69 -11.01 -19.11
C ASN A 25 4.67 -9.63 -19.77
N LEU A 26 4.69 -8.58 -18.97
CA LEU A 26 4.98 -7.24 -19.46
C LEU A 26 6.48 -7.15 -19.72
N MET A 27 6.89 -7.44 -20.95
CA MET A 27 8.32 -7.57 -21.32
C MET A 27 9.15 -6.30 -21.02
N SER A 28 8.52 -5.11 -21.04
CA SER A 28 9.12 -3.84 -20.64
C SER A 28 9.35 -3.72 -19.12
N PHE A 29 8.73 -4.60 -18.34
CA PHE A 29 8.81 -4.62 -16.88
C PHE A 29 9.69 -5.75 -16.36
N THR A 30 10.87 -5.94 -16.99
CA THR A 30 11.83 -6.94 -16.51
C THR A 30 12.40 -6.51 -15.17
N LEU A 31 12.28 -7.42 -14.20
CA LEU A 31 12.96 -7.29 -12.93
C LEU A 31 14.43 -7.69 -13.09
N SER A 32 15.31 -6.96 -12.42
CA SER A 32 16.69 -7.44 -12.24
C SER A 32 16.70 -8.73 -11.42
N ALA A 33 17.74 -9.52 -11.53
CA ALA A 33 17.92 -10.67 -10.65
C ALA A 33 17.80 -10.23 -9.18
N ASN A 34 16.96 -10.93 -8.39
CA ASN A 34 16.63 -10.63 -6.98
C ASN A 34 15.80 -9.35 -6.74
N GLU A 35 15.16 -8.79 -7.76
CA GLU A 35 14.21 -7.70 -7.58
C GLU A 35 12.82 -8.25 -7.29
N GLU A 36 12.20 -7.78 -6.20
CA GLU A 36 10.88 -8.19 -5.72
C GLU A 36 9.89 -7.04 -5.87
N ASN A 37 8.69 -7.33 -6.38
CA ASN A 37 7.56 -6.40 -6.37
C ASN A 37 6.87 -6.45 -5.00
N ASN A 38 6.89 -5.34 -4.26
CA ASN A 38 6.27 -5.23 -2.95
C ASN A 38 4.82 -4.70 -3.02
N CYS A 39 4.55 -3.78 -3.94
CA CYS A 39 3.23 -3.17 -4.10
C CYS A 39 3.04 -2.64 -5.53
N MET A 40 1.78 -2.46 -5.90
CA MET A 40 1.37 -1.82 -7.16
C MET A 40 0.26 -0.81 -6.87
N PHE A 41 0.25 0.29 -7.63
CA PHE A 41 -0.72 1.35 -7.50
C PHE A 41 -0.97 2.01 -8.85
N PHE A 42 -2.23 2.19 -9.24
CA PHE A 42 -2.61 3.06 -10.36
C PHE A 42 -2.94 4.44 -9.83
N ASP A 43 -2.28 5.46 -10.34
CA ASP A 43 -2.64 6.83 -10.01
C ASP A 43 -3.85 7.31 -10.81
N LYS A 44 -4.36 8.50 -10.48
CA LYS A 44 -5.54 9.09 -11.12
C LYS A 44 -5.34 9.39 -12.61
N GLU A 45 -4.10 9.47 -13.08
CA GLU A 45 -3.75 9.68 -14.48
C GLU A 45 -3.61 8.38 -15.27
N GLY A 46 -3.76 7.21 -14.59
CA GLY A 46 -3.68 5.88 -15.18
C GLY A 46 -2.23 5.35 -15.30
N MET A 47 -1.25 6.03 -14.68
CA MET A 47 0.10 5.54 -14.58
C MET A 47 0.20 4.40 -13.57
N LEU A 48 0.81 3.28 -13.94
CA LEU A 48 1.11 2.19 -13.02
C LEU A 48 2.42 2.49 -12.28
N TRP A 49 2.35 2.46 -10.97
CA TRP A 49 3.51 2.56 -10.09
C TRP A 49 3.76 1.22 -9.41
N VAL A 50 5.02 0.78 -9.38
CA VAL A 50 5.42 -0.48 -8.76
C VAL A 50 6.54 -0.20 -7.77
N GLY A 51 6.25 -0.44 -6.48
CA GLY A 51 7.26 -0.40 -5.42
C GLY A 51 8.00 -1.72 -5.35
N THR A 52 9.33 -1.64 -5.36
CA THR A 52 10.21 -2.82 -5.32
C THR A 52 11.19 -2.75 -4.15
N ASN A 53 12.04 -3.75 -4.01
CA ASN A 53 13.19 -3.70 -3.08
C ASN A 53 14.37 -2.87 -3.65
N SER A 54 14.26 -2.37 -4.91
CA SER A 54 15.31 -1.62 -5.63
C SER A 54 14.83 -0.25 -6.11
N GLY A 55 13.80 0.31 -5.50
CA GLY A 55 13.21 1.60 -5.82
C GLY A 55 11.75 1.54 -6.20
N VAL A 56 11.25 2.58 -6.86
CA VAL A 56 9.90 2.64 -7.44
C VAL A 56 10.00 2.80 -8.95
N LYS A 57 9.12 2.09 -9.66
CA LYS A 57 9.03 2.15 -11.12
C LYS A 57 7.68 2.73 -11.53
N SER A 58 7.67 3.58 -12.55
CA SER A 58 6.45 4.00 -13.24
C SER A 58 6.37 3.38 -14.62
N TYR A 59 5.15 3.07 -15.08
CA TYR A 59 4.86 2.49 -16.37
C TYR A 59 3.64 3.13 -16.99
N ASP A 60 3.80 3.71 -18.18
CA ASP A 60 2.78 4.43 -18.93
C ASP A 60 2.09 3.56 -20.02
N GLY A 61 2.36 2.26 -20.04
CA GLY A 61 1.93 1.34 -21.08
C GLY A 61 3.00 1.07 -22.15
N TYR A 62 4.06 1.89 -22.23
CA TYR A 62 5.12 1.80 -23.24
C TYR A 62 6.51 1.76 -22.62
N THR A 63 6.78 2.65 -21.66
CA THR A 63 8.11 2.84 -21.06
C THR A 63 8.09 2.63 -19.55
N VAL A 64 9.19 2.10 -19.03
CA VAL A 64 9.43 1.97 -17.59
C VAL A 64 10.48 2.98 -17.16
N LYS A 65 10.14 3.82 -16.18
CA LYS A 65 11.09 4.74 -15.55
C LYS A 65 11.32 4.29 -14.11
N THR A 66 12.59 4.22 -13.70
CA THR A 66 12.98 3.80 -12.35
C THR A 66 13.49 5.00 -11.55
N TYR A 67 13.00 5.11 -10.32
CA TYR A 67 13.45 6.09 -9.33
C TYR A 67 14.05 5.34 -8.14
N LYS A 68 15.32 5.58 -7.87
CA LYS A 68 16.07 4.96 -6.77
C LYS A 68 17.18 5.90 -6.30
N SER A 69 17.58 5.77 -5.05
CA SER A 69 18.81 6.40 -4.57
C SER A 69 20.01 5.54 -4.93
N ASP A 70 20.99 6.15 -5.57
CA ASP A 70 22.28 5.57 -5.89
C ASP A 70 23.38 6.66 -5.85
N ILE A 71 24.58 6.30 -6.29
CA ILE A 71 25.73 7.25 -6.32
C ILE A 71 25.52 8.44 -7.26
N TYR A 72 24.65 8.30 -8.28
CA TYR A 72 24.37 9.36 -9.28
C TYR A 72 23.14 10.20 -8.91
N SER A 73 22.27 9.65 -8.07
CA SER A 73 21.02 10.29 -7.62
C SER A 73 20.83 10.07 -6.11
N PRO A 74 21.73 10.61 -5.29
CA PRO A 74 21.66 10.40 -3.84
C PRO A 74 20.46 11.15 -3.25
N GLY A 75 19.79 10.51 -2.30
CA GLY A 75 18.73 11.16 -1.52
C GLY A 75 17.34 11.23 -2.16
N ILE A 76 17.11 10.64 -3.33
CA ILE A 76 15.76 10.54 -3.91
C ILE A 76 14.83 9.73 -2.97
N LEU A 77 15.32 8.60 -2.48
CA LEU A 77 14.63 7.77 -1.50
C LEU A 77 15.52 7.59 -0.27
N PRO A 78 14.99 7.62 0.95
CA PRO A 78 15.75 7.33 2.17
C PRO A 78 16.10 5.84 2.29
N ASN A 79 15.38 4.99 1.57
CA ASN A 79 15.63 3.57 1.40
C ASN A 79 14.96 3.08 0.12
N ASN A 80 15.65 2.25 -0.66
CA ASN A 80 15.14 1.76 -1.95
C ASN A 80 14.06 0.67 -1.82
N THR A 81 13.83 0.10 -0.64
CA THR A 81 12.73 -0.85 -0.43
C THR A 81 11.42 -0.08 -0.25
N VAL A 82 10.66 0.08 -1.34
CA VAL A 82 9.34 0.71 -1.34
C VAL A 82 8.27 -0.36 -1.11
N ARG A 83 7.45 -0.19 -0.07
CA ARG A 83 6.47 -1.20 0.38
C ARG A 83 5.03 -0.82 0.16
N SER A 84 4.75 0.46 0.05
CA SER A 84 3.39 0.96 -0.16
C SER A 84 3.42 2.26 -0.92
N ILE A 85 2.40 2.48 -1.74
CA ILE A 85 2.21 3.67 -2.56
C ILE A 85 0.76 4.10 -2.42
N THR A 86 0.54 5.41 -2.26
CA THR A 86 -0.78 6.04 -2.34
C THR A 86 -0.66 7.42 -2.98
N GLU A 87 -1.78 7.99 -3.41
CA GLU A 87 -1.84 9.33 -3.98
C GLU A 87 -2.75 10.21 -3.14
N ASP A 88 -2.30 11.44 -2.82
CA ASP A 88 -3.14 12.41 -2.11
C ASP A 88 -4.08 13.18 -3.06
N HIS A 89 -4.86 14.11 -2.49
CA HIS A 89 -5.79 14.91 -3.27
C HIS A 89 -5.10 16.01 -4.12
N ASP A 90 -3.86 16.34 -3.81
CA ASP A 90 -3.03 17.31 -4.53
C ASP A 90 -2.17 16.67 -5.63
N ASN A 91 -2.47 15.39 -5.97
CA ASN A 91 -1.75 14.58 -6.96
C ASN A 91 -0.27 14.33 -6.62
N ASN A 92 0.09 14.36 -5.34
CA ASN A 92 1.40 13.88 -4.91
C ASN A 92 1.33 12.38 -4.66
N LEU A 93 2.39 11.67 -5.02
CA LEU A 93 2.57 10.27 -4.63
C LEU A 93 3.28 10.20 -3.28
N TRP A 94 2.78 9.33 -2.43
CA TRP A 94 3.36 9.00 -1.16
C TRP A 94 3.95 7.59 -1.21
N LEU A 95 5.24 7.47 -0.92
CA LEU A 95 5.99 6.23 -0.97
C LEU A 95 6.42 5.85 0.44
N GLY A 96 5.92 4.74 0.93
CA GLY A 96 6.31 4.15 2.21
C GLY A 96 7.52 3.25 2.02
N THR A 97 8.63 3.59 2.65
CA THR A 97 9.87 2.82 2.53
C THR A 97 10.22 2.08 3.82
N ARG A 98 11.27 1.29 3.78
CA ARG A 98 11.82 0.63 4.96
C ARG A 98 12.51 1.60 5.94
N ASN A 99 12.77 2.85 5.54
CA ASN A 99 13.40 3.86 6.41
C ASN A 99 12.87 5.26 6.13
N GLY A 100 11.56 5.46 6.20
CA GLY A 100 10.95 6.77 6.09
C GLY A 100 9.90 6.86 4.99
N LEU A 101 9.25 8.01 4.93
CA LEU A 101 8.18 8.38 4.04
C LEU A 101 8.69 9.37 3.00
N VAL A 102 8.23 9.25 1.77
CA VAL A 102 8.57 10.18 0.69
C VAL A 102 7.29 10.72 0.08
N ARG A 103 7.23 12.03 -0.12
CA ARG A 103 6.25 12.69 -0.97
C ARG A 103 6.91 13.08 -2.29
N MET A 104 6.43 12.54 -3.38
CA MET A 104 6.85 12.88 -4.73
C MET A 104 5.81 13.79 -5.37
N ASN A 105 6.19 14.98 -5.76
CA ASN A 105 5.35 15.84 -6.58
C ASN A 105 5.46 15.41 -8.05
N LYS A 106 4.38 14.84 -8.60
CA LYS A 106 4.37 14.30 -9.97
C LYS A 106 4.62 15.38 -11.03
N ARG A 107 4.16 16.61 -10.80
CA ARG A 107 4.29 17.72 -11.75
C ARG A 107 5.73 18.25 -11.86
N THR A 108 6.41 18.39 -10.73
CA THR A 108 7.78 18.92 -10.68
C THR A 108 8.85 17.83 -10.71
N GLY A 109 8.49 16.59 -10.38
CA GLY A 109 9.42 15.48 -10.19
C GLY A 109 10.26 15.60 -8.91
N SER A 110 9.90 16.50 -7.98
CA SER A 110 10.63 16.69 -6.73
C SER A 110 10.24 15.66 -5.67
N PHE A 111 11.21 15.30 -4.82
CA PHE A 111 11.06 14.34 -3.75
C PHE A 111 11.33 15.03 -2.41
N ASN A 112 10.41 14.89 -1.46
CA ASN A 112 10.56 15.34 -0.09
C ASN A 112 10.53 14.14 0.85
N THR A 113 11.58 13.96 1.63
CA THR A 113 11.70 12.85 2.59
C THR A 113 11.31 13.29 3.99
N PHE A 114 10.53 12.45 4.67
CA PHE A 114 10.11 12.63 6.04
C PHE A 114 10.59 11.42 6.87
N LEU A 115 11.38 11.68 7.89
CA LEU A 115 11.81 10.67 8.85
C LEU A 115 10.92 10.78 10.10
N LEU A 116 10.12 9.76 10.35
CA LEU A 116 9.31 9.70 11.57
C LEU A 116 10.22 9.55 12.81
N PRO A 117 9.76 9.99 14.00
CA PRO A 117 10.63 10.18 15.17
C PRO A 117 11.38 8.95 15.64
N SER A 118 10.74 7.77 15.66
CA SER A 118 11.38 6.53 16.12
C SER A 118 11.75 5.61 14.95
N GLU A 119 12.75 4.77 15.14
CA GLU A 119 13.19 3.80 14.12
C GLU A 119 12.06 2.86 13.69
N SER A 120 11.28 2.35 14.64
CA SER A 120 10.13 1.48 14.33
C SER A 120 9.05 2.21 13.51
N GLN A 121 8.85 3.51 13.71
CA GLN A 121 7.93 4.31 12.90
C GLN A 121 8.47 4.57 11.49
N ARG A 122 9.78 4.54 11.27
CA ARG A 122 10.36 4.69 9.93
C ARG A 122 10.15 3.49 9.04
N ILE A 123 9.87 2.31 9.61
CA ILE A 123 9.54 1.10 8.84
C ILE A 123 8.07 1.14 8.46
N ILE A 124 7.79 1.60 7.24
CA ILE A 124 6.41 1.76 6.74
C ILE A 124 5.99 0.49 6.01
N TYR A 125 4.82 -0.04 6.38
CA TYR A 125 4.24 -1.22 5.75
C TYR A 125 3.10 -0.88 4.81
N THR A 126 2.29 0.13 5.17
CA THR A 126 1.11 0.48 4.40
C THR A 126 0.84 1.99 4.46
N LEU A 127 0.34 2.52 3.35
CA LEU A 127 -0.16 3.88 3.21
C LEU A 127 -1.61 3.81 2.71
N PHE A 128 -2.42 4.71 3.19
CA PHE A 128 -3.80 4.85 2.75
C PHE A 128 -4.23 6.31 2.77
N THR A 129 -4.80 6.81 1.68
CA THR A 129 -5.38 8.15 1.62
C THR A 129 -6.88 8.05 1.80
N SER A 130 -7.41 8.64 2.87
CA SER A 130 -8.84 8.66 3.14
C SER A 130 -9.57 9.70 2.30
N LYS A 131 -10.90 9.62 2.25
CA LYS A 131 -11.75 10.51 1.45
C LYS A 131 -11.61 11.99 1.80
N ASP A 132 -11.19 12.32 3.00
CA ASP A 132 -10.92 13.70 3.44
C ASP A 132 -9.50 14.20 3.11
N GLY A 133 -8.69 13.38 2.41
CA GLY A 133 -7.33 13.70 1.99
C GLY A 133 -6.25 13.38 3.03
N THR A 134 -6.61 12.89 4.22
CA THR A 134 -5.63 12.48 5.22
C THR A 134 -4.84 11.27 4.74
N VAL A 135 -3.51 11.34 4.80
CA VAL A 135 -2.61 10.22 4.47
C VAL A 135 -2.28 9.44 5.73
N TRP A 136 -2.81 8.24 5.82
CA TRP A 136 -2.61 7.31 6.93
C TRP A 136 -1.38 6.45 6.70
N ILE A 137 -0.59 6.24 7.75
CA ILE A 137 0.72 5.62 7.70
C ILE A 137 0.78 4.50 8.73
N GLY A 138 0.75 3.25 8.24
CA GLY A 138 0.93 2.06 9.07
C GLY A 138 2.41 1.68 9.13
N THR A 139 2.94 1.64 10.35
CA THR A 139 4.36 1.41 10.60
C THR A 139 4.60 0.22 11.53
N ASP A 140 5.85 -0.14 11.71
CA ASP A 140 6.23 -1.12 12.74
C ASP A 140 5.99 -0.59 14.17
N GLY A 141 6.04 0.72 14.35
CA GLY A 141 5.79 1.40 15.63
C GLY A 141 4.34 1.82 15.86
N GLY A 142 3.39 1.47 14.97
CA GLY A 142 1.98 1.77 15.11
C GLY A 142 1.41 2.59 13.96
N LEU A 143 0.33 3.34 14.26
CA LEU A 143 -0.39 4.18 13.31
C LEU A 143 0.05 5.64 13.44
N SER A 144 0.24 6.27 12.30
CA SER A 144 0.43 7.73 12.18
C SER A 144 -0.43 8.26 11.03
N TYR A 145 -0.60 9.56 10.96
CA TYR A 145 -1.17 10.20 9.79
C TYR A 145 -0.52 11.56 9.51
N PHE A 146 -0.52 11.94 8.26
CA PHE A 146 -0.16 13.27 7.78
C PHE A 146 -1.44 14.05 7.50
N ASN A 147 -1.55 15.23 8.11
CA ASN A 147 -2.66 16.13 7.84
C ASN A 147 -2.21 17.16 6.80
N PRO A 148 -2.81 17.18 5.59
CA PRO A 148 -2.39 18.09 4.53
C PRO A 148 -2.72 19.56 4.83
N LYS A 149 -3.64 19.85 5.75
CA LYS A 149 -4.06 21.23 6.07
C LYS A 149 -3.00 22.01 6.87
N ASP A 150 -2.29 21.32 7.75
CA ASP A 150 -1.26 21.91 8.62
C ASP A 150 0.14 21.36 8.35
N GLU A 151 0.26 20.44 7.39
CA GLU A 151 1.49 19.75 7.00
C GLU A 151 2.22 19.06 8.16
N THR A 152 1.47 18.57 9.15
CA THR A 152 2.02 17.93 10.34
C THR A 152 1.77 16.43 10.37
N PHE A 153 2.65 15.73 11.11
CA PHE A 153 2.51 14.29 11.40
C PHE A 153 1.98 14.10 12.80
N TYR A 154 0.93 13.30 12.90
CA TYR A 154 0.34 12.87 14.16
C TYR A 154 0.57 11.39 14.35
N THR A 155 1.00 11.00 15.53
CA THR A 155 1.24 9.60 15.87
C THR A 155 0.34 9.15 17.01
N PHE A 156 -0.35 8.04 16.79
CA PHE A 156 -1.08 7.35 17.84
C PHE A 156 -0.09 6.54 18.68
N ASN A 157 -0.05 6.79 19.97
CA ASN A 157 0.87 6.11 20.88
C ASN A 157 0.16 5.74 22.19
N ASN A 158 0.85 4.95 23.00
CA ASN A 158 0.31 4.46 24.28
C ASN A 158 0.02 5.56 25.33
N LYS A 159 0.42 6.80 25.09
CA LYS A 159 0.15 7.92 26.01
C LYS A 159 -1.20 8.58 25.73
N ASN A 160 -1.60 8.65 24.44
CA ASN A 160 -2.76 9.43 24.01
C ASN A 160 -3.87 8.60 23.36
N THR A 161 -3.68 7.28 23.18
CA THR A 161 -4.64 6.47 22.44
C THR A 161 -5.00 5.19 23.18
N TRP A 162 -6.29 4.90 23.24
CA TRP A 162 -6.84 3.69 23.83
C TRP A 162 -7.58 2.89 22.77
N LEU A 163 -7.30 1.60 22.74
CA LEU A 163 -8.13 0.63 22.04
C LEU A 163 -9.26 0.18 22.95
N VAL A 164 -10.46 0.15 22.43
CA VAL A 164 -11.63 -0.37 23.15
C VAL A 164 -12.10 -1.65 22.43
N ASP A 165 -12.08 -2.78 23.11
CA ASP A 165 -12.58 -4.04 22.56
C ASP A 165 -14.11 -4.10 22.57
N SER A 166 -14.69 -5.16 22.00
CA SER A 166 -16.15 -5.38 21.97
C SER A 166 -16.82 -5.43 23.33
N ASN A 167 -16.06 -5.66 24.41
CA ASN A 167 -16.53 -5.72 25.79
C ASN A 167 -16.33 -4.40 26.55
N GLY A 168 -15.86 -3.35 25.85
CA GLY A 168 -15.58 -2.04 26.45
C GLY A 168 -14.26 -1.97 27.23
N LYS A 169 -13.43 -3.01 27.20
CA LYS A 169 -12.13 -3.01 27.85
C LYS A 169 -11.16 -2.08 27.10
N LYS A 170 -10.59 -1.15 27.84
CA LYS A 170 -9.58 -0.21 27.30
C LYS A 170 -8.18 -0.81 27.41
N THR A 171 -7.47 -0.84 26.28
CA THR A 171 -6.08 -1.25 26.20
C THR A 171 -5.27 -0.12 25.56
N LYS A 172 -4.10 0.19 26.09
CA LYS A 172 -3.25 1.22 25.50
C LYS A 172 -2.80 0.82 24.10
N MET A 173 -2.95 1.72 23.13
CA MET A 173 -2.42 1.52 21.78
C MET A 173 -0.92 1.74 21.80
N GLY A 174 -0.14 0.68 21.79
CA GLY A 174 1.32 0.77 21.77
C GLY A 174 1.97 -0.47 21.21
N GLY A 175 2.90 -0.27 20.28
CA GLY A 175 3.77 -1.34 19.79
C GLY A 175 3.15 -2.34 18.81
N TYR A 176 2.03 -2.01 18.15
CA TYR A 176 1.43 -2.88 17.15
C TYR A 176 1.90 -2.50 15.75
N SER A 177 2.62 -3.38 15.07
CA SER A 177 2.90 -3.21 13.64
C SER A 177 1.61 -3.16 12.86
N VAL A 178 1.33 -2.02 12.20
CA VAL A 178 0.16 -1.84 11.32
C VAL A 178 0.51 -2.28 9.91
N LYS A 179 -0.23 -3.27 9.39
CA LYS A 179 0.04 -3.92 8.10
C LYS A 179 -0.94 -3.54 7.00
N ALA A 180 -2.16 -3.17 7.35
CA ALA A 180 -3.20 -2.79 6.41
C ALA A 180 -4.10 -1.72 7.00
N ILE A 181 -4.57 -0.81 6.15
CA ILE A 181 -5.53 0.24 6.51
C ILE A 181 -6.54 0.34 5.38
N VAL A 182 -7.81 0.41 5.73
CA VAL A 182 -8.90 0.66 4.78
C VAL A 182 -10.00 1.47 5.46
N GLU A 183 -10.65 2.35 4.71
CA GLU A 183 -11.79 3.14 5.17
C GLU A 183 -13.10 2.41 4.82
N ASP A 184 -13.98 2.25 5.78
CA ASP A 184 -15.31 1.67 5.55
C ASP A 184 -16.28 2.71 4.95
N LYS A 185 -17.52 2.27 4.66
CA LYS A 185 -18.56 3.14 4.08
C LYS A 185 -18.97 4.30 5.00
N ASN A 186 -18.76 4.18 6.30
CA ASN A 186 -19.11 5.18 7.31
C ASN A 186 -17.96 6.18 7.55
N GLY A 187 -16.78 5.97 6.95
CA GLY A 187 -15.60 6.79 7.15
C GLY A 187 -14.70 6.30 8.30
N ASP A 188 -15.05 5.21 8.98
CA ASP A 188 -14.19 4.62 9.99
C ASP A 188 -13.04 3.83 9.36
N LEU A 189 -11.90 3.78 10.04
CA LEU A 189 -10.77 3.01 9.58
C LEU A 189 -10.75 1.62 10.20
N LEU A 190 -10.59 0.62 9.35
CA LEU A 190 -10.25 -0.75 9.74
C LEU A 190 -8.74 -0.93 9.59
N ILE A 191 -8.09 -1.36 10.67
CA ILE A 191 -6.63 -1.40 10.80
C ILE A 191 -6.21 -2.83 11.11
N GLY A 192 -5.56 -3.47 10.17
CA GLY A 192 -4.96 -4.80 10.34
C GLY A 192 -3.59 -4.70 10.99
N THR A 193 -3.39 -5.44 12.09
CA THR A 193 -2.14 -5.45 12.85
C THR A 193 -1.48 -6.83 12.83
N TRP A 194 -0.18 -6.87 13.08
CA TRP A 194 0.56 -8.15 13.12
C TRP A 194 0.14 -9.05 14.29
N SER A 195 -0.10 -8.48 15.47
CA SER A 195 -0.27 -9.27 16.70
C SER A 195 -1.57 -9.01 17.46
N SER A 196 -2.37 -7.99 17.06
CA SER A 196 -3.58 -7.59 17.79
C SER A 196 -4.86 -7.71 16.97
N GLY A 197 -4.76 -8.42 15.82
CA GLY A 197 -5.90 -8.65 14.94
C GLY A 197 -6.37 -7.39 14.23
N LEU A 198 -7.68 -7.24 14.10
CA LEU A 198 -8.34 -6.14 13.40
C LEU A 198 -8.84 -5.11 14.43
N LEU A 199 -8.44 -3.86 14.22
CA LEU A 199 -8.87 -2.73 15.02
C LEU A 199 -9.77 -1.81 14.20
N ARG A 200 -10.67 -1.09 14.86
CA ARG A 200 -11.51 -0.06 14.26
C ARG A 200 -11.25 1.29 14.93
N LEU A 201 -10.95 2.28 14.14
CA LEU A 201 -10.85 3.68 14.56
C LEU A 201 -12.10 4.42 14.08
N HIS A 202 -12.95 4.83 15.02
CA HIS A 202 -14.07 5.71 14.74
C HIS A 202 -13.58 7.14 14.53
N ARG A 203 -14.10 7.80 13.50
CA ARG A 203 -13.72 9.15 13.10
C ARG A 203 -14.88 10.12 13.22
#